data_816a1ae4d24b76059bde33ff80502463
#
_entry.id   816a1ae4d24b76059bde33ff80502463
#
_cell.length_a   1.000
_cell.length_b   1.000
_cell.length_c   1.000
_cell.angle_alpha   90.00
_cell.angle_beta   90.00
_cell.angle_gamma   90.00
#
_symmetry.space_group_name_H-M   'P 1'
#
loop_
_entity.id
_entity.type
_entity.pdbx_description
1 polymer ?
#
loop_
_entity_poly.entity_id
_entity_poly.type
_entity_poly.pdbx_seq_one_letter_code
_entity_poly.pdbx_strand_id
1 'polypeptide(L)'
;MKCVDDFRLRLGKHELVPIMIGGMGVDISTADLALEAARLGGIGHISDAMINTVADRRYDTKQVKEKLAFYKYNVHNEDKSSVKFDLGRLVEATKLHVEATMRRKQGSGLVFINCMEKLTMNAPKETLKVRMSAALDGGIDGITLAAGLHLGSFALIEDHPRFRDVRLGIIVSSVRALSLFLKKSARTGRLPDYVVVEGPLAGGHLGFGMDWAQFDLATIVAEVIAFLKAEQLDIPVIPAGGIFTGGDATALLEQGAAAVQVATRFTVTEECGLPAKVKQEYFKANAEDIVVNEISPTGYPMRMILGSPGIGDGIRPNCEAYGYLLDANGKCAYVTAYNREVAAHPGARKVSVMDKTCLCTHMRNFDIWTCGQTAYRLKDTTQRLGDGSYQLLSAEHVFRDYQYSTDNEVVLPESVAV
;
A
#
# COMPACT_ATOMS: atom_id res chain seq x y z
N MET A 1 -12.64 -27.67 -12.50
CA MET A 1 -12.85 -26.23 -12.15
C MET A 1 -11.64 -25.47 -12.64
N LYS A 2 -11.79 -24.21 -13.04
CA LYS A 2 -10.64 -23.37 -13.39
C LYS A 2 -9.95 -22.88 -12.12
N CYS A 3 -8.66 -22.58 -12.25
CA CYS A 3 -7.86 -21.88 -11.24
C CYS A 3 -7.27 -20.61 -11.85
N VAL A 4 -6.57 -19.82 -11.05
CA VAL A 4 -5.95 -18.57 -11.51
C VAL A 4 -4.91 -18.83 -12.61
N ASP A 5 -4.24 -19.99 -12.59
CA ASP A 5 -3.24 -20.36 -13.62
C ASP A 5 -3.83 -20.61 -15.02
N ASP A 6 -5.16 -20.78 -15.14
CA ASP A 6 -5.83 -20.87 -16.45
C ASP A 6 -5.99 -19.51 -17.16
N PHE A 7 -5.63 -18.42 -16.49
CA PHE A 7 -5.71 -17.04 -16.99
C PHE A 7 -4.33 -16.42 -17.13
N ARG A 8 -4.24 -15.36 -17.95
CA ARG A 8 -2.98 -14.59 -18.13
C ARG A 8 -3.27 -13.11 -18.18
N LEU A 9 -2.45 -12.36 -17.45
CA LEU A 9 -2.43 -10.89 -17.54
C LEU A 9 -1.48 -10.47 -18.68
N ARG A 10 -2.00 -9.71 -19.65
CA ARG A 10 -1.17 -9.12 -20.72
C ARG A 10 -0.93 -7.66 -20.46
N LEU A 11 0.34 -7.28 -20.24
CA LEU A 11 0.78 -5.89 -20.10
C LEU A 11 1.89 -5.58 -21.12
N GLY A 12 1.50 -4.98 -22.23
CA GLY A 12 2.39 -4.77 -23.38
C GLY A 12 2.91 -6.11 -23.92
N LYS A 13 4.22 -6.32 -23.89
CA LYS A 13 4.87 -7.55 -24.34
C LYS A 13 4.90 -8.69 -23.31
N HIS A 14 4.49 -8.41 -22.08
CA HIS A 14 4.57 -9.39 -20.98
C HIS A 14 3.26 -10.17 -20.86
N GLU A 15 3.39 -11.47 -20.71
CA GLU A 15 2.33 -12.38 -20.34
C GLU A 15 2.64 -12.93 -18.94
N LEU A 16 1.80 -12.64 -17.96
CA LEU A 16 2.07 -12.80 -16.55
C LEU A 16 1.03 -13.71 -15.89
N VAL A 17 1.43 -14.35 -14.79
CA VAL A 17 0.47 -14.92 -13.85
C VAL A 17 -0.39 -13.77 -13.31
N PRO A 18 -1.73 -13.87 -13.35
CA PRO A 18 -2.60 -12.73 -13.07
C PRO A 18 -2.77 -12.47 -11.57
N ILE A 19 -1.65 -12.47 -10.84
CA ILE A 19 -1.56 -12.16 -9.42
C ILE A 19 -0.61 -10.98 -9.23
N MET A 20 -1.12 -9.94 -8.56
CA MET A 20 -0.38 -8.75 -8.18
C MET A 20 -0.35 -8.67 -6.65
N ILE A 21 0.83 -8.64 -6.03
CA ILE A 21 0.95 -8.34 -4.60
C ILE A 21 0.93 -6.83 -4.43
N GLY A 22 -0.09 -6.31 -3.72
CA GLY A 22 -0.31 -4.88 -3.54
C GLY A 22 0.79 -4.19 -2.74
N GLY A 23 1.02 -2.90 -3.02
CA GLY A 23 2.00 -2.09 -2.31
C GLY A 23 1.54 -1.70 -0.91
N MET A 24 2.29 -2.05 0.12
CA MET A 24 2.03 -1.79 1.53
C MET A 24 3.17 -0.97 2.14
N GLY A 25 2.86 0.22 2.62
CA GLY A 25 3.83 1.11 3.31
C GLY A 25 3.72 0.98 4.83
N VAL A 26 4.73 1.28 5.63
CA VAL A 26 6.10 1.65 5.29
C VAL A 26 6.98 0.41 5.38
N ASP A 27 7.71 0.05 4.30
CA ASP A 27 8.61 -1.10 4.27
C ASP A 27 7.92 -2.45 4.63
N ILE A 28 6.59 -2.53 4.47
CA ILE A 28 5.83 -3.78 4.61
C ILE A 28 5.96 -4.58 3.32
N SER A 29 5.73 -3.95 2.16
CA SER A 29 6.11 -4.48 0.85
C SER A 29 7.61 -4.27 0.64
N THR A 30 8.38 -5.28 1.02
CA THR A 30 9.84 -5.27 0.91
C THR A 30 10.30 -5.59 -0.52
N ALA A 31 11.58 -5.36 -0.79
CA ALA A 31 12.21 -5.86 -2.01
C ALA A 31 12.07 -7.39 -2.13
N ASP A 32 12.25 -8.12 -1.01
CA ASP A 32 12.18 -9.59 -0.99
C ASP A 32 10.78 -10.09 -1.40
N LEU A 33 9.73 -9.50 -0.82
CA LEU A 33 8.36 -9.85 -1.18
C LEU A 33 8.04 -9.53 -2.66
N ALA A 34 8.47 -8.36 -3.15
CA ALA A 34 8.23 -7.97 -4.53
C ALA A 34 8.99 -8.86 -5.53
N LEU A 35 10.22 -9.21 -5.19
CA LEU A 35 11.08 -10.08 -6.02
C LEU A 35 10.54 -11.51 -6.08
N GLU A 36 9.95 -12.00 -5.01
CA GLU A 36 9.34 -13.32 -4.98
C GLU A 36 8.13 -13.40 -5.93
N ALA A 37 7.25 -12.39 -5.89
CA ALA A 37 6.16 -12.31 -6.87
C ALA A 37 6.67 -12.28 -8.32
N ALA A 38 7.74 -11.52 -8.59
CA ALA A 38 8.33 -11.43 -9.92
C ALA A 38 8.99 -12.76 -10.35
N ARG A 39 9.65 -13.46 -9.42
CA ARG A 39 10.23 -14.79 -9.66
C ARG A 39 9.16 -15.80 -10.08
N LEU A 40 7.98 -15.72 -9.49
CA LEU A 40 6.84 -16.59 -9.74
C LEU A 40 6.00 -16.17 -10.96
N GLY A 41 6.43 -15.13 -11.70
CA GLY A 41 5.78 -14.69 -12.93
C GLY A 41 4.63 -13.70 -12.74
N GLY A 42 4.35 -13.27 -11.51
CA GLY A 42 3.36 -12.24 -11.19
C GLY A 42 3.94 -10.83 -11.11
N ILE A 43 3.25 -9.95 -10.40
CA ILE A 43 3.68 -8.57 -10.16
C ILE A 43 3.84 -8.35 -8.66
N GLY A 44 5.02 -7.90 -8.24
CA GLY A 44 5.29 -7.46 -6.89
C GLY A 44 5.46 -5.95 -6.80
N HIS A 45 5.09 -5.36 -5.67
CA HIS A 45 5.31 -3.94 -5.41
C HIS A 45 6.33 -3.72 -4.30
N ILE A 46 7.20 -2.74 -4.49
CA ILE A 46 7.82 -2.00 -3.39
C ILE A 46 7.05 -0.71 -3.13
N SER A 47 7.17 -0.11 -1.95
CA SER A 47 6.44 1.11 -1.59
C SER A 47 7.38 2.30 -1.43
N ASP A 48 6.95 3.47 -1.92
CA ASP A 48 7.68 4.73 -1.73
C ASP A 48 7.30 5.46 -0.42
N ALA A 49 6.38 4.90 0.35
CA ALA A 49 5.95 5.50 1.61
C ALA A 49 7.12 5.68 2.56
N MET A 50 7.39 6.92 2.96
CA MET A 50 8.52 7.29 3.83
C MET A 50 9.87 6.73 3.32
N ILE A 51 10.14 6.87 2.03
CA ILE A 51 11.31 6.26 1.36
C ILE A 51 12.65 6.58 2.03
N ASN A 52 12.80 7.79 2.62
CA ASN A 52 13.99 8.14 3.40
C ASN A 52 14.16 7.25 4.64
N THR A 53 13.05 6.91 5.32
CA THR A 53 13.07 5.97 6.46
C THR A 53 13.44 4.56 6.01
N VAL A 54 12.95 4.14 4.85
CA VAL A 54 13.32 2.85 4.25
C VAL A 54 14.81 2.83 3.93
N ALA A 55 15.33 3.91 3.33
CA ALA A 55 16.75 4.03 3.01
C ALA A 55 17.64 3.99 4.27
N ASP A 56 17.26 4.71 5.32
CA ASP A 56 18.00 4.69 6.59
C ASP A 56 18.01 3.28 7.22
N ARG A 57 16.92 2.54 7.12
CA ARG A 57 16.78 1.20 7.68
C ARG A 57 17.56 0.13 6.90
N ARG A 58 17.55 0.25 5.57
CA ARG A 58 18.05 -0.80 4.67
C ARG A 58 19.46 -0.57 4.14
N TYR A 59 19.89 0.69 4.09
CA TYR A 59 21.12 1.10 3.41
C TYR A 59 22.04 1.97 4.27
N ASP A 60 21.78 2.02 5.59
CA ASP A 60 22.58 2.76 6.59
C ASP A 60 22.76 4.24 6.23
N THR A 61 21.74 4.86 5.59
CA THR A 61 21.73 6.30 5.42
C THR A 61 21.28 6.99 6.71
N LYS A 62 21.39 8.33 6.79
CA LYS A 62 21.05 9.13 8.00
C LYS A 62 20.08 10.26 7.67
N GLN A 63 19.35 10.13 6.58
CA GLN A 63 18.55 11.20 5.99
C GLN A 63 17.43 11.70 6.93
N VAL A 64 16.72 10.78 7.59
CA VAL A 64 15.68 11.14 8.57
C VAL A 64 16.28 11.78 9.81
N LYS A 65 17.37 11.22 10.35
CA LYS A 65 18.07 11.76 11.52
C LYS A 65 18.52 13.21 11.30
N GLU A 66 19.08 13.49 10.15
CA GLU A 66 19.57 14.84 9.81
C GLU A 66 18.39 15.81 9.59
N LYS A 67 17.31 15.39 8.94
CA LYS A 67 16.09 16.18 8.81
C LYS A 67 15.49 16.53 10.17
N LEU A 68 15.39 15.55 11.08
CA LEU A 68 14.91 15.78 12.44
C LEU A 68 15.78 16.77 13.21
N ALA A 69 17.11 16.66 13.09
CA ALA A 69 18.04 17.58 13.72
C ALA A 69 17.86 19.01 13.21
N PHE A 70 17.67 19.19 11.90
CA PHE A 70 17.43 20.49 11.27
C PHE A 70 16.13 21.13 11.73
N TYR A 71 15.03 20.35 11.80
CA TYR A 71 13.69 20.86 12.14
C TYR A 71 13.29 20.62 13.61
N LYS A 72 14.22 20.34 14.51
CA LYS A 72 13.92 19.95 15.91
C LYS A 72 13.01 20.92 16.66
N TYR A 73 13.03 22.22 16.32
CA TYR A 73 12.20 23.24 16.95
C TYR A 73 10.77 23.28 16.41
N ASN A 74 10.49 22.60 15.29
CA ASN A 74 9.17 22.57 14.67
C ASN A 74 8.30 21.37 15.13
N VAL A 75 8.82 20.51 16.01
CA VAL A 75 8.16 19.25 16.39
C VAL A 75 6.77 19.49 16.99
N HIS A 76 6.62 20.52 17.83
CA HIS A 76 5.36 20.86 18.50
C HIS A 76 4.52 21.90 17.76
N ASN A 77 5.03 22.44 16.67
CA ASN A 77 4.29 23.41 15.86
C ASN A 77 3.25 22.67 15.03
N GLU A 78 1.99 23.10 15.10
CA GLU A 78 0.91 22.54 14.27
C GLU A 78 1.09 22.90 12.80
N ASP A 79 1.55 24.13 12.52
CA ASP A 79 1.88 24.58 11.18
C ASP A 79 3.24 24.01 10.75
N LYS A 80 3.22 23.18 9.73
CA LYS A 80 4.39 22.55 9.11
C LYS A 80 4.71 23.14 7.73
N SER A 81 4.07 24.24 7.33
CA SER A 81 4.23 24.83 5.99
C SER A 81 5.68 25.22 5.65
N SER A 82 6.46 25.58 6.66
CA SER A 82 7.89 25.90 6.51
C SER A 82 8.80 24.68 6.38
N VAL A 83 8.32 23.49 6.74
CA VAL A 83 9.10 22.26 6.69
C VAL A 83 9.13 21.73 5.26
N LYS A 84 10.31 21.56 4.68
CA LYS A 84 10.49 21.09 3.31
C LYS A 84 11.17 19.73 3.27
N PHE A 85 10.84 18.94 2.25
CA PHE A 85 11.64 17.79 1.90
C PHE A 85 12.86 18.20 1.10
N ASP A 86 13.99 17.59 1.38
CA ASP A 86 15.16 17.67 0.51
C ASP A 86 14.91 16.77 -0.70
N LEU A 87 14.70 17.40 -1.86
CA LEU A 87 14.39 16.69 -3.10
C LEU A 87 15.56 15.82 -3.57
N GLY A 88 16.80 16.24 -3.35
CA GLY A 88 17.99 15.45 -3.68
C GLY A 88 18.04 14.14 -2.89
N ARG A 89 17.73 14.20 -1.59
CA ARG A 89 17.66 13.00 -0.73
C ARG A 89 16.50 12.08 -1.09
N LEU A 90 15.36 12.63 -1.52
CA LEU A 90 14.26 11.81 -2.03
C LEU A 90 14.69 11.06 -3.30
N VAL A 91 15.39 11.73 -4.21
CA VAL A 91 15.96 11.08 -5.42
C VAL A 91 16.93 9.98 -5.02
N GLU A 92 17.90 10.28 -4.16
CA GLU A 92 18.91 9.32 -3.70
C GLU A 92 18.27 8.10 -3.05
N ALA A 93 17.36 8.29 -2.08
CA ALA A 93 16.69 7.20 -1.39
C ALA A 93 15.86 6.33 -2.33
N THR A 94 15.09 6.95 -3.23
CA THR A 94 14.24 6.23 -4.18
C THR A 94 15.10 5.43 -5.17
N LYS A 95 16.10 6.07 -5.76
CA LYS A 95 17.00 5.43 -6.72
C LYS A 95 17.76 4.26 -6.08
N LEU A 96 18.33 4.47 -4.90
CA LEU A 96 19.05 3.43 -4.14
C LEU A 96 18.15 2.22 -3.89
N HIS A 97 16.91 2.44 -3.42
CA HIS A 97 15.98 1.35 -3.13
C HIS A 97 15.56 0.60 -4.40
N VAL A 98 15.23 1.31 -5.47
CA VAL A 98 14.84 0.71 -6.74
C VAL A 98 16.00 -0.05 -7.38
N GLU A 99 17.18 0.54 -7.50
CA GLU A 99 18.34 -0.11 -8.09
C GLU A 99 18.77 -1.35 -7.32
N ALA A 100 18.79 -1.28 -5.98
CA ALA A 100 19.10 -2.44 -5.14
C ALA A 100 18.10 -3.59 -5.32
N THR A 101 16.83 -3.25 -5.53
CA THR A 101 15.78 -4.23 -5.82
C THR A 101 15.96 -4.81 -7.22
N MET A 102 16.04 -3.97 -8.24
CA MET A 102 16.06 -4.41 -9.63
C MET A 102 17.30 -5.22 -10.01
N ARG A 103 18.47 -4.95 -9.38
CA ARG A 103 19.66 -5.80 -9.56
C ARG A 103 19.49 -7.25 -9.12
N ARG A 104 18.54 -7.52 -8.22
CA ARG A 104 18.24 -8.85 -7.70
C ARG A 104 17.09 -9.55 -8.43
N LYS A 105 16.41 -8.84 -9.34
CA LYS A 105 15.23 -9.35 -10.03
C LYS A 105 15.56 -10.60 -10.85
N GLN A 106 14.74 -11.61 -10.69
CA GLN A 106 14.77 -12.87 -11.43
C GLN A 106 13.37 -13.24 -11.91
N GLY A 107 13.28 -14.15 -12.88
CA GLY A 107 12.02 -14.60 -13.45
C GLY A 107 11.42 -13.65 -14.47
N SER A 108 10.24 -13.98 -14.96
CA SER A 108 9.53 -13.26 -16.04
C SER A 108 8.56 -12.20 -15.54
N GLY A 109 8.27 -12.17 -14.25
CA GLY A 109 7.35 -11.23 -13.65
C GLY A 109 7.90 -9.80 -13.56
N LEU A 110 7.13 -8.90 -13.00
CA LEU A 110 7.45 -7.48 -12.94
C LEU A 110 7.53 -6.97 -11.50
N VAL A 111 8.40 -5.98 -11.28
CA VAL A 111 8.50 -5.25 -10.01
C VAL A 111 8.03 -3.81 -10.25
N PHE A 112 7.01 -3.40 -9.53
CA PHE A 112 6.46 -2.06 -9.57
C PHE A 112 6.78 -1.30 -8.28
N ILE A 113 6.67 0.02 -8.33
CA ILE A 113 6.69 0.87 -7.15
C ILE A 113 5.31 1.49 -6.93
N ASN A 114 4.80 1.39 -5.70
CA ASN A 114 3.56 2.03 -5.29
C ASN A 114 3.85 3.45 -4.84
N CYS A 115 3.53 4.45 -5.68
CA CYS A 115 3.77 5.87 -5.40
C CYS A 115 2.53 6.54 -4.82
N MET A 116 2.71 7.14 -3.64
CA MET A 116 1.63 7.80 -2.91
C MET A 116 1.68 9.31 -3.08
N GLU A 117 0.60 9.92 -3.65
CA GLU A 117 0.53 11.36 -3.89
C GLU A 117 0.40 12.17 -2.61
N LYS A 118 -0.62 11.83 -1.80
CA LYS A 118 -1.04 12.67 -0.68
C LYS A 118 -0.22 12.56 0.60
N LEU A 119 0.90 11.87 0.57
CA LEU A 119 1.73 11.69 1.75
C LEU A 119 2.85 12.73 1.90
N THR A 120 2.90 13.75 1.05
CA THR A 120 3.96 14.77 1.07
C THR A 120 3.39 16.16 0.89
N MET A 121 2.68 16.62 1.87
CA MET A 121 1.75 17.74 1.74
C MET A 121 2.40 19.09 1.48
N ASN A 122 3.67 19.32 1.86
CA ASN A 122 4.31 20.64 1.69
C ASN A 122 4.80 20.97 0.28
N ALA A 123 4.93 19.98 -0.58
CA ALA A 123 5.26 20.14 -1.99
C ALA A 123 4.88 18.83 -2.71
N PRO A 124 3.56 18.49 -2.75
CA PRO A 124 3.13 17.15 -3.17
C PRO A 124 3.50 16.83 -4.61
N LYS A 125 3.42 17.79 -5.52
CA LYS A 125 3.75 17.58 -6.94
C LYS A 125 5.25 17.45 -7.15
N GLU A 126 6.04 18.31 -6.56
CA GLU A 126 7.51 18.30 -6.67
C GLU A 126 8.09 17.02 -6.07
N THR A 127 7.64 16.63 -4.89
CA THR A 127 8.11 15.41 -4.24
C THR A 127 7.65 14.15 -4.97
N LEU A 128 6.43 14.13 -5.53
CA LEU A 128 5.97 13.03 -6.36
C LEU A 128 6.77 12.94 -7.66
N LYS A 129 6.98 14.09 -8.34
CA LYS A 129 7.79 14.15 -9.58
C LYS A 129 9.15 13.52 -9.38
N VAL A 130 9.89 13.95 -8.35
CA VAL A 130 11.26 13.46 -8.13
C VAL A 130 11.30 11.98 -7.77
N ARG A 131 10.33 11.47 -6.99
CA ARG A 131 10.25 10.05 -6.64
C ARG A 131 9.91 9.19 -7.86
N MET A 132 8.95 9.61 -8.68
CA MET A 132 8.60 8.90 -9.91
C MET A 132 9.77 8.89 -10.90
N SER A 133 10.42 10.05 -11.14
CA SER A 133 11.57 10.13 -12.03
C SER A 133 12.74 9.29 -11.53
N ALA A 134 13.06 9.35 -10.23
CA ALA A 134 14.12 8.53 -9.64
C ALA A 134 13.83 7.02 -9.73
N ALA A 135 12.56 6.62 -9.61
CA ALA A 135 12.16 5.23 -9.80
C ALA A 135 12.36 4.78 -11.27
N LEU A 136 12.06 5.65 -12.23
CA LEU A 136 12.31 5.39 -13.64
C LEU A 136 13.81 5.28 -13.94
N ASP A 137 14.62 6.20 -13.39
CA ASP A 137 16.08 6.16 -13.51
C ASP A 137 16.68 4.88 -12.91
N GLY A 138 16.13 4.42 -11.79
CA GLY A 138 16.52 3.18 -11.11
C GLY A 138 16.12 1.90 -11.85
N GLY A 139 15.36 2.00 -12.93
CA GLY A 139 15.03 0.87 -13.79
C GLY A 139 13.76 0.11 -13.41
N ILE A 140 12.85 0.67 -12.60
CA ILE A 140 11.59 0.02 -12.23
C ILE A 140 10.77 -0.39 -13.46
N ASP A 141 10.06 -1.52 -13.41
CA ASP A 141 9.21 -2.00 -14.50
C ASP A 141 7.88 -1.23 -14.61
N GLY A 142 7.36 -0.72 -13.49
CA GLY A 142 6.11 0.03 -13.48
C GLY A 142 5.91 0.87 -12.23
N ILE A 143 4.92 1.76 -12.29
CA ILE A 143 4.50 2.63 -11.19
C ILE A 143 2.99 2.48 -11.02
N THR A 144 2.55 2.17 -9.81
CA THR A 144 1.14 2.24 -9.40
C THR A 144 0.93 3.51 -8.59
N LEU A 145 0.04 4.38 -9.04
CA LEU A 145 -0.31 5.61 -8.35
C LEU A 145 -1.43 5.35 -7.33
N ALA A 146 -1.13 5.57 -6.06
CA ALA A 146 -2.01 5.27 -4.93
C ALA A 146 -2.19 6.46 -3.99
N ALA A 147 -3.06 6.32 -2.99
CA ALA A 147 -3.34 7.31 -1.95
C ALA A 147 -3.77 8.66 -2.52
N GLY A 148 -4.71 8.66 -3.42
CA GLY A 148 -5.33 9.85 -4.01
C GLY A 148 -5.81 9.62 -5.44
N LEU A 149 -6.60 10.56 -5.95
CA LEU A 149 -6.99 10.58 -7.36
C LEU A 149 -5.98 11.42 -8.14
N HIS A 150 -4.99 10.78 -8.72
CA HIS A 150 -3.81 11.35 -9.36
C HIS A 150 -4.08 12.09 -10.69
N LEU A 151 -5.00 13.04 -10.70
CA LEU A 151 -5.55 13.69 -11.90
C LEU A 151 -4.53 14.37 -12.83
N GLY A 152 -3.30 14.58 -12.41
CA GLY A 152 -2.28 15.24 -13.23
C GLY A 152 -0.89 14.60 -13.08
N SER A 153 -0.79 13.44 -12.42
CA SER A 153 0.51 12.88 -12.06
C SER A 153 1.30 12.37 -13.25
N PHE A 154 0.65 11.90 -14.32
CA PHE A 154 1.36 11.49 -15.55
C PHE A 154 2.11 12.63 -16.19
N ALA A 155 1.55 13.86 -16.17
CA ALA A 155 2.22 15.04 -16.71
C ALA A 155 3.51 15.42 -15.95
N LEU A 156 3.68 14.95 -14.72
CA LEU A 156 4.90 15.25 -13.94
C LEU A 156 6.15 14.59 -14.53
N ILE A 157 5.98 13.51 -15.29
CA ILE A 157 7.06 12.70 -15.85
C ILE A 157 6.97 12.55 -17.38
N GLU A 158 6.15 13.39 -18.05
CA GLU A 158 5.95 13.28 -19.53
C GLU A 158 7.22 13.47 -20.33
N ASP A 159 8.16 14.26 -19.82
CA ASP A 159 9.47 14.51 -20.43
C ASP A 159 10.50 13.41 -20.16
N HIS A 160 10.18 12.43 -19.31
CA HIS A 160 11.14 11.38 -18.97
C HIS A 160 11.30 10.38 -20.13
N PRO A 161 12.53 9.98 -20.51
CA PRO A 161 12.77 9.07 -21.65
C PRO A 161 11.99 7.76 -21.57
N ARG A 162 11.80 7.22 -20.36
CA ARG A 162 11.05 5.97 -20.15
C ARG A 162 9.53 6.15 -20.01
N PHE A 163 9.00 7.38 -20.17
CA PHE A 163 7.57 7.64 -19.97
C PHE A 163 6.66 6.77 -20.83
N ARG A 164 7.06 6.46 -22.04
CA ARG A 164 6.27 5.65 -22.98
C ARG A 164 6.43 4.13 -22.78
N ASP A 165 7.51 3.70 -22.15
CA ASP A 165 7.87 2.28 -22.05
C ASP A 165 7.50 1.68 -20.67
N VAL A 166 7.52 2.50 -19.62
CA VAL A 166 7.17 2.06 -18.25
C VAL A 166 5.68 1.74 -18.14
N ARG A 167 5.31 0.78 -17.30
CA ARG A 167 3.92 0.49 -17.00
C ARG A 167 3.39 1.47 -15.96
N LEU A 168 2.29 2.16 -16.26
CA LEU A 168 1.66 3.14 -15.37
C LEU A 168 0.24 2.68 -15.02
N GLY A 169 -0.02 2.48 -13.75
CA GLY A 169 -1.34 2.12 -13.24
C GLY A 169 -1.87 3.12 -12.23
N ILE A 170 -3.17 3.09 -12.04
CA ILE A 170 -3.88 3.90 -11.06
C ILE A 170 -4.79 3.04 -10.19
N ILE A 171 -5.11 3.53 -9.00
CA ILE A 171 -6.10 2.92 -8.12
C ILE A 171 -7.34 3.80 -8.08
N VAL A 172 -8.51 3.21 -8.29
CA VAL A 172 -9.82 3.86 -8.22
C VAL A 172 -10.80 3.00 -7.43
N SER A 173 -11.83 3.63 -6.87
CA SER A 173 -12.93 2.94 -6.16
C SER A 173 -14.28 3.08 -6.87
N SER A 174 -14.32 3.66 -8.06
CA SER A 174 -15.57 3.87 -8.80
C SER A 174 -15.33 4.26 -10.27
N VAL A 175 -16.35 4.06 -11.11
CA VAL A 175 -16.41 4.58 -12.49
C VAL A 175 -16.21 6.09 -12.54
N ARG A 176 -16.80 6.83 -11.59
CA ARG A 176 -16.64 8.29 -11.52
C ARG A 176 -15.17 8.71 -11.37
N ALA A 177 -14.46 8.07 -10.47
CA ALA A 177 -13.04 8.35 -10.26
C ALA A 177 -12.21 8.04 -11.52
N LEU A 178 -12.46 6.90 -12.17
CA LEU A 178 -11.81 6.53 -13.41
C LEU A 178 -12.11 7.53 -14.53
N SER A 179 -13.35 7.89 -14.75
CA SER A 179 -13.76 8.88 -15.79
C SER A 179 -13.07 10.23 -15.59
N LEU A 180 -13.00 10.72 -14.35
CA LEU A 180 -12.28 11.96 -14.04
C LEU A 180 -10.78 11.86 -14.35
N PHE A 181 -10.16 10.73 -14.01
CA PHE A 181 -8.77 10.50 -14.33
C PHE A 181 -8.53 10.48 -15.85
N LEU A 182 -9.31 9.70 -16.60
CA LEU A 182 -9.17 9.56 -18.05
C LEU A 182 -9.32 10.91 -18.78
N LYS A 183 -10.29 11.71 -18.39
CA LYS A 183 -10.48 13.08 -18.93
C LYS A 183 -9.25 13.98 -18.71
N LYS A 184 -8.59 13.84 -17.58
CA LYS A 184 -7.38 14.64 -17.25
C LYS A 184 -6.14 14.10 -17.94
N SER A 185 -5.95 12.78 -17.96
CA SER A 185 -4.79 12.12 -18.57
C SER A 185 -4.78 12.25 -20.10
N ALA A 186 -5.94 12.44 -20.71
CA ALA A 186 -6.02 12.68 -22.17
C ALA A 186 -5.12 13.83 -22.65
N ARG A 187 -4.82 14.81 -21.80
CA ARG A 187 -3.94 15.95 -22.12
C ARG A 187 -2.49 15.54 -22.38
N THR A 188 -2.02 14.44 -21.75
CA THR A 188 -0.67 13.91 -21.94
C THR A 188 -0.60 12.90 -23.09
N GLY A 189 -1.72 12.57 -23.72
CA GLY A 189 -1.81 11.50 -24.71
C GLY A 189 -1.38 10.13 -24.16
N ARG A 190 -1.48 9.93 -22.83
CA ARG A 190 -1.10 8.68 -22.14
C ARG A 190 -2.26 8.16 -21.31
N LEU A 191 -2.78 6.99 -21.64
CA LEU A 191 -3.72 6.24 -20.82
C LEU A 191 -2.96 5.36 -19.79
N PRO A 192 -3.59 4.96 -18.70
CA PRO A 192 -3.01 3.96 -17.82
C PRO A 192 -2.91 2.61 -18.53
N ASP A 193 -1.84 1.86 -18.25
CA ASP A 193 -1.64 0.51 -18.78
C ASP A 193 -2.57 -0.51 -18.07
N TYR A 194 -3.04 -0.18 -16.87
CA TYR A 194 -3.99 -0.97 -16.09
C TYR A 194 -4.67 -0.08 -15.02
N VAL A 195 -5.80 -0.55 -14.53
CA VAL A 195 -6.55 0.10 -13.45
C VAL A 195 -6.79 -0.91 -12.33
N VAL A 196 -6.35 -0.58 -11.11
CA VAL A 196 -6.72 -1.31 -9.92
C VAL A 196 -8.05 -0.77 -9.41
N VAL A 197 -9.03 -1.63 -9.23
CA VAL A 197 -10.32 -1.30 -8.61
C VAL A 197 -10.29 -1.76 -7.15
N GLU A 198 -10.11 -0.80 -6.25
CA GLU A 198 -10.08 -1.08 -4.83
C GLU A 198 -11.49 -1.09 -4.25
N GLY A 199 -11.88 -2.23 -3.69
CA GLY A 199 -13.19 -2.45 -3.08
C GLY A 199 -13.25 -2.10 -1.60
N PRO A 200 -14.46 -2.14 -1.02
CA PRO A 200 -14.73 -1.71 0.34
C PRO A 200 -14.06 -2.58 1.41
N LEU A 201 -13.63 -3.80 1.10
CA LEU A 201 -13.00 -4.74 2.03
C LEU A 201 -11.46 -4.62 2.07
N ALA A 202 -10.90 -3.64 1.36
CA ALA A 202 -9.46 -3.36 1.38
C ALA A 202 -8.96 -2.95 2.78
N GLY A 203 -7.66 -3.06 3.00
CA GLY A 203 -6.99 -2.69 4.24
C GLY A 203 -6.40 -1.28 4.20
N GLY A 204 -6.14 -0.70 5.35
CA GLY A 204 -5.61 0.66 5.47
C GLY A 204 -6.65 1.72 5.16
N HIS A 205 -6.22 2.82 4.54
CA HIS A 205 -7.13 3.90 4.16
C HIS A 205 -8.09 3.45 3.06
N LEU A 206 -9.37 3.72 3.26
CA LEU A 206 -10.41 3.34 2.32
C LEU A 206 -10.69 4.45 1.31
N GLY A 207 -10.96 4.07 0.07
CA GLY A 207 -11.52 4.95 -0.95
C GLY A 207 -13.03 5.21 -0.78
N PHE A 208 -13.59 4.84 0.38
CA PHE A 208 -15.01 4.93 0.76
C PHE A 208 -15.15 5.70 2.07
N GLY A 209 -16.36 6.21 2.33
CA GLY A 209 -16.74 6.77 3.64
C GLY A 209 -17.01 5.70 4.69
N MET A 210 -17.60 6.11 5.81
CA MET A 210 -18.02 5.17 6.87
C MET A 210 -19.20 4.27 6.42
N ASP A 211 -19.80 4.57 5.28
CA ASP A 211 -20.83 3.76 4.59
C ASP A 211 -20.26 2.65 3.70
N TRP A 212 -18.97 2.35 3.82
CA TRP A 212 -18.23 1.39 3.01
C TRP A 212 -18.92 0.03 2.84
N ALA A 213 -19.68 -0.42 3.86
CA ALA A 213 -20.38 -1.70 3.85
C ALA A 213 -21.56 -1.78 2.87
N GLN A 214 -21.96 -0.65 2.28
CA GLN A 214 -23.02 -0.59 1.25
C GLN A 214 -22.50 -0.93 -0.15
N PHE A 215 -21.19 -1.04 -0.32
CA PHE A 215 -20.54 -1.28 -1.60
C PHE A 215 -20.05 -2.72 -1.73
N ASP A 216 -19.99 -3.20 -2.97
CA ASP A 216 -19.52 -4.54 -3.31
C ASP A 216 -18.45 -4.49 -4.41
N LEU A 217 -17.34 -5.22 -4.22
CA LEU A 217 -16.23 -5.22 -5.17
C LEU A 217 -16.64 -5.74 -6.55
N ALA A 218 -17.36 -6.87 -6.60
CA ALA A 218 -17.73 -7.51 -7.88
C ALA A 218 -18.63 -6.57 -8.71
N THR A 219 -19.56 -5.88 -8.06
CA THR A 219 -20.42 -4.87 -8.68
C THR A 219 -19.61 -3.72 -9.26
N ILE A 220 -18.68 -3.12 -8.47
CA ILE A 220 -17.85 -2.00 -8.93
C ILE A 220 -16.95 -2.44 -10.10
N VAL A 221 -16.40 -3.64 -10.05
CA VAL A 221 -15.56 -4.20 -11.14
C VAL A 221 -16.38 -4.36 -12.42
N ALA A 222 -17.59 -4.92 -12.32
CA ALA A 222 -18.48 -5.06 -13.47
C ALA A 222 -18.85 -3.71 -14.10
N GLU A 223 -19.15 -2.70 -13.29
CA GLU A 223 -19.42 -1.32 -13.74
C GLU A 223 -18.20 -0.69 -14.45
N VAL A 224 -17.00 -0.87 -13.89
CA VAL A 224 -15.76 -0.33 -14.49
C VAL A 224 -15.45 -1.03 -15.81
N ILE A 225 -15.60 -2.36 -15.91
CA ILE A 225 -15.41 -3.11 -17.16
C ILE A 225 -16.42 -2.65 -18.22
N ALA A 226 -17.71 -2.53 -17.85
CA ALA A 226 -18.76 -2.05 -18.74
C ALA A 226 -18.50 -0.62 -19.23
N PHE A 227 -18.05 0.26 -18.35
CA PHE A 227 -17.67 1.63 -18.71
C PHE A 227 -16.50 1.66 -19.71
N LEU A 228 -15.41 0.94 -19.46
CA LEU A 228 -14.27 0.89 -20.37
C LEU A 228 -14.66 0.32 -21.74
N LYS A 229 -15.50 -0.70 -21.78
CA LYS A 229 -16.03 -1.28 -23.02
C LYS A 229 -16.89 -0.26 -23.80
N ALA A 230 -17.74 0.49 -23.12
CA ALA A 230 -18.56 1.55 -23.74
C ALA A 230 -17.70 2.70 -24.31
N GLU A 231 -16.61 3.05 -23.64
CA GLU A 231 -15.62 4.04 -24.11
C GLU A 231 -14.62 3.46 -25.14
N GLN A 232 -14.74 2.22 -25.50
CA GLN A 232 -13.82 1.49 -26.44
C GLN A 232 -12.36 1.53 -25.97
N LEU A 233 -12.13 1.44 -24.66
CA LEU A 233 -10.81 1.44 -24.04
C LEU A 233 -10.44 0.01 -23.59
N ASP A 234 -9.34 -0.49 -24.12
CA ASP A 234 -8.76 -1.78 -23.73
C ASP A 234 -7.74 -1.60 -22.60
N ILE A 235 -8.25 -1.38 -21.39
CA ILE A 235 -7.43 -1.19 -20.18
C ILE A 235 -7.72 -2.35 -19.22
N PRO A 236 -6.72 -3.17 -18.88
CA PRO A 236 -6.86 -4.25 -17.91
C PRO A 236 -7.39 -3.76 -16.55
N VAL A 237 -8.44 -4.40 -16.04
CA VAL A 237 -9.04 -4.12 -14.73
C VAL A 237 -8.56 -5.16 -13.73
N ILE A 238 -8.03 -4.69 -12.59
CA ILE A 238 -7.44 -5.52 -11.54
C ILE A 238 -8.17 -5.24 -10.22
N PRO A 239 -9.15 -6.07 -9.81
CA PRO A 239 -9.81 -5.94 -8.52
C PRO A 239 -8.86 -6.15 -7.34
N ALA A 240 -9.12 -5.43 -6.24
CA ALA A 240 -8.39 -5.49 -4.99
C ALA A 240 -9.32 -5.34 -3.78
N GLY A 241 -9.01 -6.01 -2.68
CA GLY A 241 -9.75 -5.91 -1.41
C GLY A 241 -10.78 -7.02 -1.21
N GLY A 242 -10.57 -7.83 -0.16
CA GLY A 242 -11.44 -8.94 0.21
C GLY A 242 -11.12 -10.28 -0.47
N ILE A 243 -10.24 -10.30 -1.46
CA ILE A 243 -9.83 -11.52 -2.18
C ILE A 243 -8.89 -12.32 -1.27
N PHE A 244 -9.34 -13.48 -0.80
CA PHE A 244 -8.61 -14.25 0.20
C PHE A 244 -8.15 -15.63 -0.29
N THR A 245 -8.83 -16.23 -1.25
CA THR A 245 -8.57 -17.56 -1.79
C THR A 245 -8.37 -17.55 -3.30
N GLY A 246 -7.86 -18.66 -3.85
CA GLY A 246 -7.79 -18.85 -5.30
C GLY A 246 -9.18 -18.86 -5.94
N GLY A 247 -10.20 -19.42 -5.25
CA GLY A 247 -11.60 -19.40 -5.70
C GLY A 247 -12.16 -17.97 -5.81
N ASP A 248 -11.93 -17.10 -4.80
CA ASP A 248 -12.31 -15.68 -4.88
C ASP A 248 -11.68 -15.00 -6.10
N ALA A 249 -10.39 -15.26 -6.33
CA ALA A 249 -9.65 -14.69 -7.45
C ALA A 249 -10.21 -15.19 -8.80
N THR A 250 -10.41 -16.50 -8.93
CA THR A 250 -10.95 -17.12 -10.16
C THR A 250 -12.32 -16.59 -10.51
N ALA A 251 -13.21 -16.40 -9.54
CA ALA A 251 -14.54 -15.85 -9.76
C ALA A 251 -14.49 -14.45 -10.40
N LEU A 252 -13.58 -13.59 -9.96
CA LEU A 252 -13.38 -12.25 -10.55
C LEU A 252 -12.76 -12.31 -11.95
N LEU A 253 -11.81 -13.22 -12.17
CA LEU A 253 -11.23 -13.43 -13.51
C LEU A 253 -12.26 -13.94 -14.52
N GLU A 254 -13.15 -14.84 -14.11
CA GLU A 254 -14.27 -15.30 -14.95
C GLU A 254 -15.29 -14.21 -15.27
N GLN A 255 -15.42 -13.18 -14.41
CA GLN A 255 -16.22 -11.97 -14.67
C GLN A 255 -15.54 -11.00 -15.65
N GLY A 256 -14.31 -11.26 -16.07
CA GLY A 256 -13.59 -10.45 -17.05
C GLY A 256 -12.51 -9.55 -16.44
N ALA A 257 -12.17 -9.69 -15.16
CA ALA A 257 -10.97 -9.06 -14.60
C ALA A 257 -9.72 -9.64 -15.28
N ALA A 258 -8.69 -8.81 -15.46
CA ALA A 258 -7.46 -9.22 -16.12
C ALA A 258 -6.44 -9.86 -15.15
N ALA A 259 -6.50 -9.50 -13.88
CA ALA A 259 -5.70 -10.04 -12.78
C ALA A 259 -6.40 -9.72 -11.45
N VAL A 260 -5.84 -10.15 -10.34
CA VAL A 260 -6.26 -9.75 -8.98
C VAL A 260 -5.10 -9.13 -8.22
N GLN A 261 -5.38 -8.09 -7.40
CA GLN A 261 -4.41 -7.57 -6.45
C GLN A 261 -4.75 -8.04 -5.03
N VAL A 262 -3.78 -8.67 -4.40
CA VAL A 262 -3.90 -9.31 -3.08
C VAL A 262 -2.84 -8.77 -2.12
N ALA A 263 -3.15 -8.72 -0.82
CA ALA A 263 -2.24 -8.20 0.19
C ALA A 263 -2.33 -8.96 1.52
N THR A 264 -3.53 -9.17 2.05
CA THR A 264 -3.77 -9.61 3.44
C THR A 264 -2.94 -10.83 3.83
N ARG A 265 -2.94 -11.90 3.04
CA ARG A 265 -2.17 -13.12 3.35
C ARG A 265 -0.66 -12.91 3.27
N PHE A 266 -0.22 -11.97 2.44
CA PHE A 266 1.20 -11.63 2.31
C PHE A 266 1.74 -10.77 3.45
N THR A 267 0.88 -10.15 4.28
CA THR A 267 1.32 -9.38 5.46
C THR A 267 1.98 -10.25 6.53
N VAL A 268 1.71 -11.54 6.54
CA VAL A 268 2.22 -12.49 7.54
C VAL A 268 3.23 -13.49 6.94
N THR A 269 3.70 -13.29 5.71
CA THR A 269 4.76 -14.11 5.11
C THR A 269 6.14 -13.76 5.64
N GLU A 270 7.09 -14.65 5.46
CA GLU A 270 8.49 -14.47 5.88
C GLU A 270 9.10 -13.22 5.27
N GLU A 271 8.89 -12.98 3.97
CA GLU A 271 9.45 -11.89 3.17
C GLU A 271 8.83 -10.52 3.46
N CYS A 272 7.65 -10.48 4.07
CA CYS A 272 7.01 -9.24 4.47
C CYS A 272 7.80 -8.53 5.58
N GLY A 273 7.88 -7.20 5.51
CA GLY A 273 8.67 -6.38 6.42
C GLY A 273 8.12 -6.21 7.82
N LEU A 274 6.90 -6.67 8.11
CA LEU A 274 6.38 -6.63 9.48
C LEU A 274 7.24 -7.49 10.41
N PRO A 275 7.57 -7.02 11.61
CA PRO A 275 8.26 -7.83 12.62
C PRO A 275 7.46 -9.10 12.97
N ALA A 276 8.15 -10.21 13.23
CA ALA A 276 7.50 -11.49 13.56
C ALA A 276 6.46 -11.35 14.69
N LYS A 277 6.76 -10.57 15.74
CA LYS A 277 5.83 -10.27 16.83
C LYS A 277 4.53 -9.63 16.32
N VAL A 278 4.61 -8.70 15.38
CA VAL A 278 3.44 -8.02 14.81
C VAL A 278 2.64 -8.99 13.94
N LYS A 279 3.31 -9.83 13.14
CA LYS A 279 2.64 -10.88 12.35
C LYS A 279 1.82 -11.82 13.26
N GLN A 280 2.32 -12.15 14.45
CA GLN A 280 1.57 -12.97 15.41
C GLN A 280 0.29 -12.28 15.91
N GLU A 281 0.28 -10.96 16.06
CA GLU A 281 -0.94 -10.22 16.43
C GLU A 281 -2.00 -10.25 15.31
N TYR A 282 -1.58 -10.24 14.04
CA TYR A 282 -2.50 -10.43 12.91
C TYR A 282 -3.19 -11.80 12.92
N PHE A 283 -2.46 -12.87 13.25
CA PHE A 283 -3.06 -14.20 13.38
C PHE A 283 -4.05 -14.33 14.54
N LYS A 284 -3.87 -13.55 15.61
CA LYS A 284 -4.77 -13.60 16.79
C LYS A 284 -6.08 -12.85 16.59
N ALA A 285 -6.16 -11.98 15.59
CA ALA A 285 -7.34 -11.15 15.35
C ALA A 285 -8.58 -12.01 15.05
N ASN A 286 -9.73 -11.60 15.61
CA ASN A 286 -11.05 -12.12 15.27
C ASN A 286 -11.80 -11.12 14.39
N ALA A 287 -12.97 -11.50 13.90
CA ALA A 287 -13.76 -10.66 13.01
C ALA A 287 -14.17 -9.33 13.65
N GLU A 288 -14.52 -9.35 14.94
CA GLU A 288 -14.87 -8.19 15.75
C GLU A 288 -13.70 -7.23 16.03
N ASP A 289 -12.45 -7.72 15.91
CA ASP A 289 -11.26 -6.90 16.08
C ASP A 289 -10.93 -6.08 14.82
N ILE A 290 -11.55 -6.38 13.70
CA ILE A 290 -11.32 -5.66 12.44
C ILE A 290 -12.28 -4.47 12.36
N VAL A 291 -11.77 -3.28 12.60
CA VAL A 291 -12.57 -2.06 12.69
C VAL A 291 -12.20 -1.04 11.61
N VAL A 292 -13.20 -0.24 11.20
CA VAL A 292 -12.98 0.98 10.41
C VAL A 292 -13.19 2.18 11.32
N ASN A 293 -12.24 3.11 11.31
CA ASN A 293 -12.27 4.30 12.17
C ASN A 293 -11.74 5.54 11.43
N GLU A 294 -11.87 6.71 12.05
CA GLU A 294 -11.47 8.02 11.50
C GLU A 294 -10.30 8.66 12.27
N ILE A 295 -9.48 7.86 12.95
CA ILE A 295 -8.34 8.37 13.72
C ILE A 295 -7.18 8.82 12.83
N SER A 296 -7.19 8.50 11.54
CA SER A 296 -6.15 8.95 10.62
C SER A 296 -6.12 10.47 10.51
N PRO A 297 -4.95 11.11 10.58
CA PRO A 297 -4.82 12.54 10.36
C PRO A 297 -5.07 12.96 8.89
N THR A 298 -5.22 12.00 7.98
CA THR A 298 -5.53 12.24 6.57
C THR A 298 -6.99 12.60 6.33
N GLY A 299 -7.88 12.32 7.30
CA GLY A 299 -9.32 12.48 7.17
C GLY A 299 -10.03 11.36 6.40
N TYR A 300 -9.31 10.33 5.96
CA TYR A 300 -9.91 9.13 5.34
C TYR A 300 -10.16 8.06 6.40
N PRO A 301 -11.28 7.32 6.34
CA PRO A 301 -11.49 6.12 7.15
C PRO A 301 -10.37 5.10 6.92
N MET A 302 -10.01 4.39 7.99
CA MET A 302 -8.91 3.43 7.95
C MET A 302 -9.33 2.13 8.61
N ARG A 303 -9.13 0.99 7.90
CA ARG A 303 -9.36 -0.34 8.47
C ARG A 303 -8.11 -0.90 9.10
N MET A 304 -8.26 -1.39 10.34
CA MET A 304 -7.15 -1.89 11.13
C MET A 304 -7.63 -2.83 12.25
N ILE A 305 -6.68 -3.48 12.90
CA ILE A 305 -6.94 -4.28 14.10
C ILE A 305 -7.10 -3.35 15.32
N LEU A 306 -8.18 -3.51 16.08
CA LEU A 306 -8.54 -2.69 17.25
C LEU A 306 -7.46 -2.69 18.34
N GLY A 307 -6.74 -3.82 18.52
CA GLY A 307 -5.63 -3.93 19.46
C GLY A 307 -4.34 -3.22 19.04
N SER A 308 -4.35 -2.47 17.93
CA SER A 308 -3.17 -1.75 17.44
C SER A 308 -2.67 -0.71 18.46
N PRO A 309 -1.35 -0.68 18.76
CA PRO A 309 -0.77 0.29 19.69
C PRO A 309 -0.99 1.75 19.31
N GLY A 310 -1.24 2.02 18.02
CA GLY A 310 -1.50 3.38 17.53
C GLY A 310 -2.88 3.94 17.88
N ILE A 311 -3.79 3.15 18.49
CA ILE A 311 -5.12 3.59 18.91
C ILE A 311 -5.05 4.08 20.36
N GLY A 312 -5.45 5.34 20.58
CA GLY A 312 -5.49 5.93 21.93
C GLY A 312 -4.12 6.19 22.55
N ASP A 313 -3.06 6.07 21.80
CA ASP A 313 -1.71 6.45 22.26
C ASP A 313 -1.52 7.97 22.22
N GLY A 314 -0.95 8.52 23.28
CA GLY A 314 -0.54 9.92 23.37
C GLY A 314 0.96 10.08 23.13
N ILE A 315 1.51 9.45 22.12
CA ILE A 315 2.93 9.58 21.81
C ILE A 315 3.29 11.03 21.54
N ARG A 316 4.36 11.51 22.19
CA ARG A 316 4.86 12.87 21.96
C ARG A 316 5.26 13.01 20.49
N PRO A 317 4.74 14.03 19.76
CA PRO A 317 5.08 14.22 18.37
C PRO A 317 6.59 14.33 18.17
N ASN A 318 7.16 13.52 17.29
CA ASN A 318 8.56 13.65 16.87
C ASN A 318 8.68 14.14 15.41
N CYS A 319 7.57 14.14 14.68
CA CYS A 319 7.42 14.66 13.32
C CYS A 319 8.49 14.16 12.34
N GLU A 320 8.88 12.92 12.48
CA GLU A 320 9.94 12.30 11.69
C GLU A 320 9.71 12.38 10.19
N ALA A 321 8.46 12.22 9.78
CA ALA A 321 8.09 12.32 8.38
C ALA A 321 7.92 13.77 7.90
N TYR A 322 7.75 14.73 8.77
CA TYR A 322 7.54 16.16 8.48
C TYR A 322 6.82 16.43 7.16
N GLY A 323 5.55 16.76 7.24
CA GLY A 323 4.76 17.14 6.07
C GLY A 323 4.12 15.97 5.31
N TYR A 324 4.34 14.71 5.70
CA TYR A 324 3.67 13.58 5.02
C TYR A 324 2.16 13.62 5.17
N LEU A 325 1.67 13.91 6.35
CA LEU A 325 0.25 13.74 6.70
C LEU A 325 -0.33 15.05 7.24
N LEU A 326 -0.33 16.06 6.38
CA LEU A 326 -0.87 17.38 6.71
C LEU A 326 -2.25 17.58 6.04
N ASP A 327 -3.05 18.43 6.64
CA ASP A 327 -4.28 18.92 6.02
C ASP A 327 -3.97 19.92 4.88
N ALA A 328 -5.03 20.44 4.23
CA ALA A 328 -4.90 21.39 3.14
C ALA A 328 -4.25 22.73 3.54
N ASN A 329 -4.17 23.03 4.85
CA ASN A 329 -3.56 24.25 5.40
C ASN A 329 -2.13 24.02 5.89
N GLY A 330 -1.55 22.84 5.67
CA GLY A 330 -0.21 22.49 6.14
C GLY A 330 -0.14 22.19 7.64
N LYS A 331 -1.27 21.89 8.30
CA LYS A 331 -1.35 21.57 9.72
C LYS A 331 -1.42 20.06 9.95
N CYS A 332 -0.81 19.60 11.05
CA CYS A 332 -0.89 18.22 11.47
C CYS A 332 -2.03 18.03 12.49
N ALA A 333 -3.08 17.33 12.11
CA ALA A 333 -4.25 17.10 12.96
C ALA A 333 -3.90 16.33 14.26
N TYR A 334 -2.91 15.45 14.25
CA TYR A 334 -2.44 14.80 15.47
C TYR A 334 -1.77 15.77 16.44
N VAL A 335 -0.92 16.67 15.96
CA VAL A 335 -0.26 17.68 16.84
C VAL A 335 -1.30 18.58 17.47
N THR A 336 -2.34 19.00 16.73
CA THR A 336 -3.45 19.78 17.26
C THR A 336 -4.19 19.03 18.37
N ALA A 337 -4.53 17.76 18.13
CA ALA A 337 -5.20 16.91 19.14
C ALA A 337 -4.31 16.67 20.37
N TYR A 338 -3.02 16.38 20.17
CA TYR A 338 -2.07 16.19 21.26
C TYR A 338 -1.93 17.45 22.13
N ASN A 339 -1.77 18.63 21.53
CA ASN A 339 -1.66 19.90 22.26
C ASN A 339 -2.93 20.21 23.05
N ARG A 340 -4.11 19.90 22.51
CA ARG A 340 -5.39 20.01 23.20
C ARG A 340 -5.42 19.14 24.45
N GLU A 341 -5.01 17.87 24.37
CA GLU A 341 -5.00 16.94 25.50
C GLU A 341 -3.96 17.37 26.57
N VAL A 342 -2.79 17.87 26.14
CA VAL A 342 -1.78 18.40 27.07
C VAL A 342 -2.35 19.63 27.83
N ALA A 343 -3.05 20.51 27.16
CA ALA A 343 -3.66 21.70 27.76
C ALA A 343 -4.81 21.32 28.74
N ALA A 344 -5.57 20.26 28.42
CA ALA A 344 -6.66 19.77 29.26
C ALA A 344 -6.16 19.03 30.51
N HIS A 345 -4.92 18.54 30.52
CA HIS A 345 -4.34 17.74 31.60
C HIS A 345 -2.97 18.30 32.06
N PRO A 346 -2.94 19.51 32.65
CA PRO A 346 -1.68 20.14 33.06
C PRO A 346 -0.91 19.27 34.06
N GLY A 347 0.38 19.06 33.79
CA GLY A 347 1.26 18.26 34.65
C GLY A 347 1.16 16.74 34.46
N ALA A 348 0.31 16.24 33.58
CA ALA A 348 0.27 14.82 33.24
C ALA A 348 1.58 14.39 32.55
N ARG A 349 2.15 13.26 32.97
CA ARG A 349 3.34 12.68 32.33
C ARG A 349 3.04 12.12 30.93
N LYS A 350 1.84 11.65 30.72
CA LYS A 350 1.31 11.12 29.45
C LYS A 350 -0.12 11.61 29.28
N VAL A 351 -0.49 11.90 28.07
CA VAL A 351 -1.87 12.15 27.67
C VAL A 351 -2.32 11.00 26.75
N SER A 352 -3.62 10.79 26.61
CA SER A 352 -4.18 9.85 25.63
C SER A 352 -4.90 10.64 24.56
N VAL A 353 -4.62 10.36 23.30
CA VAL A 353 -5.26 10.98 22.13
C VAL A 353 -6.12 9.92 21.45
N MET A 354 -7.43 9.97 21.69
CA MET A 354 -8.35 8.93 21.21
C MET A 354 -8.86 9.17 19.78
N ASP A 355 -8.98 10.43 19.38
CA ASP A 355 -9.60 10.84 18.13
C ASP A 355 -8.63 10.97 16.94
N LYS A 356 -7.32 10.96 17.21
CA LYS A 356 -6.26 10.99 16.19
C LYS A 356 -5.07 10.13 16.58
N THR A 357 -4.36 9.62 15.57
CA THR A 357 -3.11 8.88 15.77
C THR A 357 -1.92 9.62 15.16
N CYS A 358 -0.76 9.51 15.78
CA CYS A 358 0.51 9.94 15.15
C CYS A 358 0.92 8.93 14.07
N LEU A 359 0.25 8.94 12.90
CA LEU A 359 0.39 7.94 11.87
C LEU A 359 1.83 7.79 11.35
N CYS A 360 2.55 8.89 11.17
CA CYS A 360 3.97 8.88 10.75
C CYS A 360 4.84 8.01 11.65
N THR A 361 4.76 8.23 12.98
CA THR A 361 5.59 7.50 13.96
C THR A 361 5.16 6.05 14.05
N HIS A 362 3.84 5.81 14.13
CA HIS A 362 3.32 4.45 14.27
C HIS A 362 3.55 3.60 13.01
N MET A 363 3.40 4.18 11.80
CA MET A 363 3.74 3.45 10.56
C MET A 363 5.21 3.06 10.52
N ARG A 364 6.11 3.97 10.93
CA ARG A 364 7.54 3.66 11.01
C ARG A 364 7.84 2.53 11.98
N ASN A 365 7.15 2.49 13.12
CA ASN A 365 7.39 1.53 14.18
C ASN A 365 6.61 0.22 14.00
N PHE A 366 5.80 0.09 12.94
CA PHE A 366 4.87 -1.03 12.74
C PHE A 366 3.79 -1.16 13.84
N ASP A 367 3.39 -0.04 14.44
CA ASP A 367 2.40 0.04 15.50
C ASP A 367 0.98 0.39 14.97
N ILE A 368 0.82 0.61 13.67
CA ILE A 368 -0.48 0.71 12.98
C ILE A 368 -0.72 -0.60 12.25
N TRP A 369 -1.62 -1.40 12.79
CA TRP A 369 -1.91 -2.74 12.24
C TRP A 369 -3.06 -2.66 11.25
N THR A 370 -2.82 -1.98 10.12
CA THR A 370 -3.80 -1.91 9.03
C THR A 370 -3.92 -3.27 8.34
N CYS A 371 -5.15 -3.67 8.01
CA CYS A 371 -5.42 -4.99 7.44
C CYS A 371 -6.69 -4.96 6.58
N GLY A 372 -6.84 -5.93 5.68
CA GLY A 372 -8.11 -6.17 4.97
C GLY A 372 -9.17 -6.76 5.90
N GLN A 373 -10.44 -6.68 5.50
CA GLN A 373 -11.58 -7.21 6.27
C GLN A 373 -11.43 -8.69 6.60
N THR A 374 -10.79 -9.47 5.74
CA THR A 374 -10.62 -10.91 5.87
C THR A 374 -9.42 -11.32 6.73
N ALA A 375 -8.72 -10.37 7.39
CA ALA A 375 -7.52 -10.67 8.17
C ALA A 375 -7.77 -11.64 9.33
N TYR A 376 -8.98 -11.69 9.88
CA TYR A 376 -9.35 -12.65 10.93
C TYR A 376 -9.25 -14.12 10.50
N ARG A 377 -9.22 -14.39 9.18
CA ARG A 377 -9.05 -15.74 8.60
C ARG A 377 -7.58 -16.17 8.53
N LEU A 378 -6.62 -15.29 8.80
CA LEU A 378 -5.19 -15.61 8.68
C LEU A 378 -4.79 -16.81 9.53
N LYS A 379 -5.34 -16.95 10.72
CA LYS A 379 -5.11 -18.08 11.62
C LYS A 379 -5.50 -19.45 11.01
N ASP A 380 -6.40 -19.45 10.04
CA ASP A 380 -6.89 -20.64 9.35
C ASP A 380 -6.01 -21.01 8.14
N THR A 381 -4.99 -20.20 7.80
CA THR A 381 -4.09 -20.42 6.65
C THR A 381 -2.78 -21.12 7.00
N THR A 382 -2.55 -21.42 8.29
CA THR A 382 -1.28 -21.94 8.78
C THR A 382 -1.49 -22.81 10.02
N GLN A 383 -0.42 -23.39 10.52
CA GLN A 383 -0.43 -24.25 11.69
C GLN A 383 -0.03 -23.48 12.94
N ARG A 384 -0.64 -23.85 14.08
CA ARG A 384 -0.21 -23.40 15.39
C ARG A 384 0.88 -24.30 15.93
N LEU A 385 1.99 -23.71 16.33
CA LEU A 385 3.17 -24.42 16.84
C LEU A 385 3.01 -24.76 18.33
N GLY A 386 3.87 -25.66 18.84
CA GLY A 386 3.84 -26.12 20.22
C GLY A 386 4.05 -25.02 21.27
N ASP A 387 4.69 -23.91 20.93
CA ASP A 387 4.86 -22.72 21.78
C ASP A 387 3.65 -21.78 21.74
N GLY A 388 2.62 -22.12 20.95
CA GLY A 388 1.40 -21.34 20.78
C GLY A 388 1.48 -20.24 19.73
N SER A 389 2.63 -20.03 19.09
CA SER A 389 2.76 -19.14 17.93
C SER A 389 2.19 -19.78 16.66
N TYR A 390 2.03 -18.96 15.60
CA TYR A 390 1.65 -19.43 14.27
C TYR A 390 2.85 -19.52 13.36
N GLN A 391 2.92 -20.57 12.57
CA GLN A 391 3.98 -20.74 11.56
C GLN A 391 3.87 -19.63 10.51
N LEU A 392 4.98 -18.97 10.23
CA LEU A 392 5.07 -18.05 9.09
C LEU A 392 5.28 -18.86 7.81
N LEU A 393 4.56 -18.49 6.77
CA LEU A 393 4.67 -19.12 5.45
C LEU A 393 5.55 -18.27 4.53
N SER A 394 6.20 -18.90 3.55
CA SER A 394 6.85 -18.16 2.48
C SER A 394 5.82 -17.49 1.57
N ALA A 395 6.21 -16.39 0.94
CA ALA A 395 5.40 -15.76 -0.09
C ALA A 395 5.15 -16.69 -1.28
N GLU A 396 6.09 -17.61 -1.59
CA GLU A 396 5.88 -18.62 -2.62
C GLU A 396 4.72 -19.53 -2.29
N HIS A 397 4.63 -20.06 -1.06
CA HIS A 397 3.51 -20.91 -0.65
C HIS A 397 2.16 -20.20 -0.86
N VAL A 398 2.05 -18.96 -0.35
CA VAL A 398 0.83 -18.17 -0.48
C VAL A 398 0.51 -17.85 -1.94
N PHE A 399 1.51 -17.51 -2.75
CA PHE A 399 1.32 -17.22 -4.17
C PHE A 399 0.82 -18.43 -4.95
N ARG A 400 1.43 -19.60 -4.72
CA ARG A 400 1.04 -20.85 -5.39
C ARG A 400 -0.33 -21.33 -4.95
N ASP A 401 -0.70 -21.11 -3.69
CA ASP A 401 -2.06 -21.39 -3.23
C ASP A 401 -3.08 -20.55 -4.00
N TYR A 402 -2.88 -19.25 -4.14
CA TYR A 402 -3.73 -18.42 -5.03
C TYR A 402 -3.72 -18.92 -6.48
N GLN A 403 -2.57 -19.32 -6.99
CA GLN A 403 -2.38 -19.70 -8.40
C GLN A 403 -3.13 -20.98 -8.77
N TYR A 404 -3.12 -21.98 -7.89
CA TYR A 404 -3.56 -23.34 -8.21
C TYR A 404 -4.80 -23.80 -7.45
N SER A 405 -5.22 -23.13 -6.39
CA SER A 405 -6.48 -23.48 -5.70
C SER A 405 -7.69 -23.24 -6.58
N THR A 406 -8.62 -24.19 -6.56
CA THR A 406 -9.86 -24.17 -7.37
C THR A 406 -11.11 -23.84 -6.56
N ASP A 407 -11.00 -23.71 -5.26
CA ASP A 407 -12.10 -23.52 -4.31
C ASP A 407 -11.81 -22.39 -3.32
N ASN A 408 -12.64 -22.27 -2.30
CA ASN A 408 -12.52 -21.27 -1.24
C ASN A 408 -11.75 -21.78 -0.01
N GLU A 409 -11.10 -22.93 -0.12
CA GLU A 409 -10.22 -23.47 0.88
C GLU A 409 -8.77 -23.00 0.66
N VAL A 410 -8.01 -22.96 1.72
CA VAL A 410 -6.59 -22.60 1.69
C VAL A 410 -5.77 -23.86 1.84
N VAL A 411 -4.76 -24.02 1.01
CA VAL A 411 -3.80 -25.14 1.14
C VAL A 411 -2.93 -24.89 2.37
N LEU A 412 -3.11 -25.73 3.37
CA LEU A 412 -2.27 -25.70 4.57
C LEU A 412 -0.86 -26.22 4.27
N PRO A 413 0.17 -25.71 4.97
CA PRO A 413 1.51 -26.27 4.86
C PRO A 413 1.52 -27.72 5.33
N GLU A 414 2.38 -28.55 4.72
CA GLU A 414 2.61 -29.91 5.21
C GLU A 414 3.03 -29.85 6.68
N SER A 415 2.47 -30.77 7.50
CA SER A 415 2.80 -30.84 8.91
C SER A 415 4.29 -31.10 9.08
N VAL A 416 5.01 -30.16 9.67
CA VAL A 416 6.37 -30.39 10.12
C VAL A 416 6.27 -31.45 11.22
N ALA A 417 6.66 -32.69 10.90
CA ALA A 417 6.80 -33.73 11.92
C ALA A 417 7.84 -33.21 12.93
N VAL A 418 7.41 -33.00 14.18
CA VAL A 418 8.25 -32.61 15.31
C VAL A 418 9.06 -33.81 15.75
#